data_fe298a5c6670bb2125e4c45dac70aa78
#
_entry.id   fe298a5c6670bb2125e4c45dac70aa78
#
_cell.length_a   1.000
_cell.length_b   1.000
_cell.length_c   1.000
_cell.angle_alpha   90.00
_cell.angle_beta   90.00
_cell.angle_gamma   90.00
#
_symmetry.space_group_name_H-M   'P 1'
#
loop_
_entity.id
_entity.type
_entity.pdbx_description
1 polymer ?
#
loop_
_entity_poly.entity_id
_entity_poly.type
_entity_poly.pdbx_seq_one_letter_code
_entity_poly.pdbx_strand_id
1 'polypeptide(L)'
;LHEDKKSIQVQLGFYRRQLNTQLPAIVFLGDESTAEIGDEASAITNQFITEMRALLADKTEPVVRYSHSKCRACTYYEHCKPQFEEKEDLSLLYGVQGRAADALEKVGIASILALAKSDPETIPDVPYLKGFEKKQRAVLQAQAYQDGSTHQIAPISLPEGTWVHFDIED
;
A
#
# COMPACT_ATOMS: atom_id res chain seq x y z
N LEU A 1 -19.68 -10.20 3.05
CA LEU A 1 -18.44 -10.66 3.70
C LEU A 1 -17.95 -11.86 2.90
N HIS A 2 -16.72 -11.79 2.38
CA HIS A 2 -16.08 -12.95 1.75
C HIS A 2 -15.43 -13.80 2.84
N GLU A 3 -15.78 -15.06 2.90
CA GLU A 3 -15.24 -16.08 3.82
C GLU A 3 -13.72 -16.24 3.72
N ASP A 4 -13.16 -16.04 2.49
CA ASP A 4 -11.73 -16.14 2.20
C ASP A 4 -10.89 -14.97 2.74
N LYS A 5 -11.50 -13.99 3.39
CA LYS A 5 -10.75 -12.84 3.90
C LYS A 5 -9.84 -13.29 5.03
N LYS A 6 -8.53 -13.28 4.79
CA LYS A 6 -7.50 -13.72 5.74
C LYS A 6 -7.68 -13.15 7.16
N SER A 7 -8.16 -11.91 7.28
CA SER A 7 -8.43 -11.28 8.58
C SER A 7 -9.55 -11.97 9.36
N ILE A 8 -10.59 -12.46 8.68
CA ILE A 8 -11.71 -13.21 9.30
C ILE A 8 -11.20 -14.57 9.76
N GLN A 9 -10.45 -15.26 8.92
CA GLN A 9 -9.86 -16.57 9.27
C GLN A 9 -8.95 -16.47 10.49
N VAL A 10 -8.07 -15.45 10.56
CA VAL A 10 -7.22 -15.21 11.74
C VAL A 10 -8.05 -14.96 12.99
N GLN A 11 -9.10 -14.13 12.90
CA GLN A 11 -9.96 -13.81 14.03
C GLN A 11 -10.70 -15.04 14.53
N LEU A 12 -11.30 -15.82 13.66
CA LEU A 12 -12.04 -17.02 14.03
C LEU A 12 -11.13 -18.14 14.55
N GLY A 13 -9.95 -18.33 13.96
CA GLY A 13 -8.95 -19.24 14.46
C GLY A 13 -8.44 -18.84 15.86
N PHE A 14 -8.33 -17.53 16.11
CA PHE A 14 -8.00 -17.03 17.45
C PHE A 14 -9.10 -17.35 18.46
N TYR A 15 -10.38 -17.16 18.13
CA TYR A 15 -11.50 -17.52 19.01
C TYR A 15 -11.56 -19.02 19.29
N ARG A 16 -11.40 -19.87 18.27
CA ARG A 16 -11.31 -21.33 18.45
C ARG A 16 -10.20 -21.70 19.44
N ARG A 17 -9.03 -21.07 19.32
CA ARG A 17 -7.91 -21.27 20.24
C ARG A 17 -8.26 -20.85 21.68
N GLN A 18 -8.88 -19.67 21.86
CA GLN A 18 -9.26 -19.19 23.19
C GLN A 18 -10.31 -20.09 23.88
N LEU A 19 -11.24 -20.59 23.08
CA LEU A 19 -12.30 -21.50 23.54
C LEU A 19 -11.80 -22.94 23.70
N ASN A 20 -10.57 -23.24 23.30
CA ASN A 20 -9.99 -24.58 23.28
C ASN A 20 -10.92 -25.61 22.60
N THR A 21 -11.50 -25.25 21.45
CA THR A 21 -12.46 -26.09 20.73
C THR A 21 -11.90 -26.54 19.39
N GLN A 22 -12.26 -27.77 19.00
CA GLN A 22 -12.02 -28.32 17.66
C GLN A 22 -13.21 -28.10 16.72
N LEU A 23 -14.32 -27.60 17.22
CA LEU A 23 -15.49 -27.33 16.38
C LEU A 23 -15.17 -26.22 15.37
N PRO A 24 -15.68 -26.33 14.13
CA PRO A 24 -15.52 -25.25 13.14
C PRO A 24 -16.28 -24.00 13.57
N ALA A 25 -15.81 -22.85 13.10
CA ALA A 25 -16.56 -21.62 13.20
C ALA A 25 -17.52 -21.51 12.00
N ILE A 26 -18.76 -21.10 12.25
CA ILE A 26 -19.75 -20.89 11.20
C ILE A 26 -19.91 -19.39 10.96
N VAL A 27 -19.74 -18.97 9.71
CA VAL A 27 -19.97 -17.59 9.26
C VAL A 27 -21.29 -17.54 8.50
N PHE A 28 -22.18 -16.66 8.91
CA PHE A 28 -23.41 -16.36 8.17
C PHE A 28 -23.11 -15.27 7.15
N LEU A 29 -23.40 -15.53 5.89
CA LEU A 29 -23.15 -14.62 4.78
C LEU A 29 -24.42 -13.79 4.48
N GLY A 30 -24.25 -12.71 3.73
CA GLY A 30 -25.34 -11.77 3.42
C GLY A 30 -26.40 -12.32 2.45
N ASP A 31 -26.12 -13.44 1.79
CA ASP A 31 -27.04 -14.19 0.92
C ASP A 31 -27.75 -15.33 1.66
N GLU A 32 -27.76 -15.30 3.00
CA GLU A 32 -28.34 -16.30 3.89
C GLU A 32 -27.64 -17.68 3.87
N SER A 33 -26.56 -17.84 3.10
CA SER A 33 -25.72 -19.02 3.14
C SER A 33 -24.79 -19.02 4.35
N THR A 34 -24.18 -20.18 4.61
CA THR A 34 -23.19 -20.32 5.68
C THR A 34 -21.88 -20.86 5.13
N ALA A 35 -20.76 -20.37 5.69
CA ALA A 35 -19.43 -20.90 5.44
C ALA A 35 -18.85 -21.50 6.72
N GLU A 36 -18.26 -22.69 6.61
CA GLU A 36 -17.60 -23.37 7.70
C GLU A 36 -16.10 -23.11 7.62
N ILE A 37 -15.52 -22.62 8.72
CA ILE A 37 -14.09 -22.32 8.83
C ILE A 37 -13.48 -23.24 9.88
N GLY A 38 -12.68 -24.17 9.41
CA GLY A 38 -12.12 -25.26 10.21
C GLY A 38 -10.62 -25.06 10.54
N ASP A 39 -9.87 -26.15 10.40
CA ASP A 39 -8.48 -26.24 10.84
C ASP A 39 -7.50 -25.37 10.06
N GLU A 40 -7.84 -25.02 8.83
CA GLU A 40 -7.03 -24.09 8.03
C GLU A 40 -6.89 -22.71 8.70
N ALA A 41 -7.99 -22.20 9.28
CA ALA A 41 -7.95 -20.95 10.03
C ALA A 41 -7.06 -21.05 11.27
N SER A 42 -7.02 -22.23 11.92
CA SER A 42 -6.12 -22.45 13.05
C SER A 42 -4.65 -22.42 12.63
N ALA A 43 -4.30 -22.98 11.46
CA ALA A 43 -2.96 -22.94 10.91
C ALA A 43 -2.52 -21.49 10.59
N ILE A 44 -3.37 -20.74 9.88
CA ILE A 44 -3.14 -19.33 9.54
C ILE A 44 -2.96 -18.49 10.82
N THR A 45 -3.79 -18.71 11.83
CA THR A 45 -3.72 -18.01 13.11
C THR A 45 -2.43 -18.32 13.87
N ASN A 46 -2.00 -19.57 13.90
CA ASN A 46 -0.75 -19.97 14.56
C ASN A 46 0.46 -19.35 13.86
N GLN A 47 0.47 -19.31 12.53
CA GLN A 47 1.49 -18.60 11.75
C GLN A 47 1.50 -17.12 12.11
N PHE A 48 0.35 -16.45 12.08
CA PHE A 48 0.22 -15.04 12.43
C PHE A 48 0.74 -14.75 13.85
N ILE A 49 0.37 -15.56 14.85
CA ILE A 49 0.85 -15.41 16.23
C ILE A 49 2.37 -15.57 16.29
N THR A 50 2.93 -16.51 15.55
CA THR A 50 4.39 -16.74 15.50
C THR A 50 5.12 -15.54 14.91
N GLU A 51 4.63 -15.01 13.78
CA GLU A 51 5.17 -13.81 13.12
C GLU A 51 5.08 -12.58 14.05
N MET A 52 3.94 -12.38 14.73
CA MET A 52 3.76 -11.29 15.70
C MET A 52 4.71 -11.40 16.90
N ARG A 53 4.92 -12.62 17.42
CA ARG A 53 5.89 -12.83 18.51
C ARG A 53 7.32 -12.56 18.07
N ALA A 54 7.67 -12.94 16.84
CA ALA A 54 8.99 -12.63 16.28
C ALA A 54 9.20 -11.12 16.16
N LEU A 55 8.20 -10.38 15.64
CA LEU A 55 8.24 -8.91 15.58
C LEU A 55 8.37 -8.25 16.95
N LEU A 56 7.66 -8.75 17.98
CA LEU A 56 7.74 -8.22 19.32
C LEU A 56 9.09 -8.53 20.01
N ALA A 57 9.73 -9.62 19.63
CA ALA A 57 11.06 -9.99 20.14
C ALA A 57 12.19 -9.26 19.40
N ASP A 58 11.96 -8.83 18.18
CA ASP A 58 12.91 -8.03 17.40
C ASP A 58 12.95 -6.60 17.96
N LYS A 59 14.14 -6.14 18.29
CA LYS A 59 14.38 -4.77 18.79
C LYS A 59 14.70 -3.78 17.68
N THR A 60 14.77 -4.26 16.43
CA THR A 60 14.99 -3.40 15.27
C THR A 60 13.69 -2.74 14.86
N GLU A 61 13.73 -1.45 14.58
CA GLU A 61 12.58 -0.73 14.07
C GLU A 61 12.24 -1.26 12.67
N PRO A 62 10.98 -1.69 12.43
CA PRO A 62 10.60 -2.19 11.11
C PRO A 62 10.67 -1.07 10.06
N VAL A 63 11.12 -1.41 8.86
CA VAL A 63 11.06 -0.49 7.72
C VAL A 63 9.60 -0.26 7.36
N VAL A 64 9.13 0.95 7.61
CA VAL A 64 7.77 1.37 7.26
C VAL A 64 7.79 2.19 5.97
N ARG A 65 6.67 2.14 5.24
CA ARG A 65 6.44 2.92 4.02
C ARG A 65 5.19 3.75 4.17
N TYR A 66 5.21 4.93 3.61
CA TYR A 66 4.01 5.76 3.57
C TYR A 66 2.92 5.11 2.71
N SER A 67 1.68 5.24 3.14
CA SER A 67 0.50 4.78 2.41
C SER A 67 -0.60 5.82 2.50
N HIS A 68 -1.00 6.38 1.36
CA HIS A 68 -2.05 7.39 1.30
C HIS A 68 -3.38 6.94 1.93
N SER A 69 -3.72 5.66 1.80
CA SER A 69 -4.98 5.13 2.34
C SER A 69 -4.93 4.74 3.81
N LYS A 70 -3.74 4.42 4.35
CA LYS A 70 -3.60 3.88 5.71
C LYS A 70 -3.03 4.90 6.69
N CYS A 71 -2.03 5.69 6.26
CA CYS A 71 -1.32 6.58 7.17
C CYS A 71 -2.18 7.75 7.67
N ARG A 72 -3.09 8.29 6.84
CA ARG A 72 -3.96 9.41 7.25
C ARG A 72 -4.83 9.11 8.48
N ALA A 73 -5.23 7.86 8.67
CA ALA A 73 -6.03 7.42 9.82
C ALA A 73 -5.19 6.73 10.91
N CYS A 74 -3.86 6.74 10.78
CA CYS A 74 -2.95 6.08 11.70
C CYS A 74 -2.60 7.01 12.87
N THR A 75 -2.66 6.50 14.09
CA THR A 75 -2.31 7.26 15.30
C THR A 75 -0.83 7.69 15.35
N TYR A 76 0.02 7.01 14.59
CA TYR A 76 1.46 7.32 14.48
C TYR A 76 1.79 8.26 13.32
N TYR A 77 0.80 8.79 12.61
CA TYR A 77 1.01 9.61 11.41
C TYR A 77 1.96 10.78 11.66
N GLU A 78 1.69 11.56 12.71
CA GLU A 78 2.48 12.75 13.07
C GLU A 78 3.93 12.40 13.47
N HIS A 79 4.16 11.18 13.95
CA HIS A 79 5.50 10.69 14.26
C HIS A 79 6.24 10.22 12.99
N CYS A 80 5.57 9.52 12.10
CA CYS A 80 6.20 8.91 10.93
C CYS A 80 6.38 9.89 9.76
N LYS A 81 5.41 10.82 9.54
CA LYS A 81 5.42 11.72 8.39
C LYS A 81 6.71 12.54 8.26
N PRO A 82 7.23 13.21 9.30
CA PRO A 82 8.48 13.95 9.21
C PRO A 82 9.67 13.08 8.80
N GLN A 83 9.69 11.82 9.23
CA GLN A 83 10.76 10.88 8.89
C GLN A 83 10.73 10.49 7.41
N PHE A 84 9.54 10.35 6.81
CA PHE A 84 9.42 10.10 5.38
C PHE A 84 9.83 11.32 4.56
N GLU A 85 9.47 12.52 5.01
CA GLU A 85 9.83 13.78 4.36
C GLU A 85 11.33 14.04 4.43
N GLU A 86 11.96 13.83 5.59
CA GLU A 86 13.42 13.99 5.78
C GLU A 86 14.23 13.02 4.90
N LYS A 87 13.75 11.78 4.75
CA LYS A 87 14.38 10.77 3.90
C LYS A 87 14.05 10.93 2.42
N GLU A 88 13.18 11.87 2.06
CA GLU A 88 12.61 11.96 0.72
C GLU A 88 12.12 10.59 0.20
N ASP A 89 11.38 9.89 1.07
CA ASP A 89 10.96 8.51 0.81
C ASP A 89 10.08 8.43 -0.44
N LEU A 90 10.43 7.52 -1.35
CA LEU A 90 9.72 7.31 -2.61
C LEU A 90 8.23 7.04 -2.43
N SER A 91 7.83 6.45 -1.30
CA SER A 91 6.43 6.12 -1.02
C SER A 91 5.53 7.35 -0.78
N LEU A 92 6.09 8.54 -0.63
CA LEU A 92 5.34 9.80 -0.60
C LEU A 92 4.72 10.13 -1.96
N LEU A 93 5.30 9.62 -3.06
CA LEU A 93 4.79 9.84 -4.41
C LEU A 93 3.56 8.96 -4.68
N TYR A 94 2.51 9.57 -5.21
CA TYR A 94 1.32 8.84 -5.62
C TYR A 94 1.65 7.87 -6.75
N GLY A 95 1.35 6.58 -6.57
CA GLY A 95 1.68 5.53 -7.56
C GLY A 95 3.07 4.87 -7.39
N VAL A 96 3.93 5.39 -6.49
CA VAL A 96 5.24 4.78 -6.17
C VAL A 96 5.25 4.27 -4.72
N GLN A 97 4.21 3.55 -4.30
CA GLN A 97 4.07 3.12 -2.92
C GLN A 97 4.50 1.66 -2.71
N GLY A 98 4.87 1.34 -1.47
CA GLY A 98 5.14 -0.02 -1.01
C GLY A 98 6.09 -0.77 -1.92
N ARG A 99 5.61 -1.81 -2.61
CA ARG A 99 6.45 -2.68 -3.45
C ARG A 99 7.17 -1.97 -4.60
N ALA A 100 6.63 -0.87 -5.11
CA ALA A 100 7.30 -0.09 -6.15
C ALA A 100 8.51 0.64 -5.57
N ALA A 101 8.36 1.29 -4.41
CA ALA A 101 9.45 1.95 -3.70
C ALA A 101 10.56 0.96 -3.33
N ASP A 102 10.20 -0.19 -2.73
CA ASP A 102 11.16 -1.24 -2.38
C ASP A 102 11.94 -1.76 -3.60
N ALA A 103 11.28 -1.87 -4.74
CA ALA A 103 11.91 -2.35 -5.96
C ALA A 103 12.82 -1.31 -6.61
N LEU A 104 12.46 -0.02 -6.56
CA LEU A 104 13.30 1.09 -7.01
C LEU A 104 14.56 1.21 -6.15
N GLU A 105 14.46 1.08 -4.84
CA GLU A 105 15.64 1.07 -3.95
C GLU A 105 16.62 -0.05 -4.29
N LYS A 106 16.12 -1.25 -4.59
CA LYS A 106 16.95 -2.40 -4.97
C LYS A 106 17.73 -2.17 -6.26
N VAL A 107 17.26 -1.29 -7.14
CA VAL A 107 17.97 -0.92 -8.37
C VAL A 107 18.74 0.39 -8.24
N GLY A 108 18.92 0.89 -7.02
CA GLY A 108 19.76 2.06 -6.72
C GLY A 108 19.04 3.41 -6.74
N ILE A 109 17.70 3.44 -6.93
CA ILE A 109 16.91 4.67 -6.88
C ILE A 109 16.24 4.73 -5.49
N ALA A 110 16.92 5.35 -4.52
CA ALA A 110 16.57 5.24 -3.11
C ALA A 110 15.81 6.46 -2.55
N SER A 111 15.65 7.55 -3.32
CA SER A 111 14.95 8.75 -2.87
C SER A 111 14.17 9.43 -3.99
N ILE A 112 13.28 10.35 -3.61
CA ILE A 112 12.54 11.19 -4.57
C ILE A 112 13.52 11.99 -5.43
N LEU A 113 14.57 12.56 -4.84
CA LEU A 113 15.59 13.30 -5.58
C LEU A 113 16.32 12.41 -6.60
N ALA A 114 16.66 11.17 -6.23
CA ALA A 114 17.28 10.23 -7.14
C ALA A 114 16.35 9.89 -8.32
N LEU A 115 15.07 9.67 -8.05
CA LEU A 115 14.08 9.40 -9.09
C LEU A 115 13.85 10.61 -10.00
N ALA A 116 13.81 11.83 -9.46
CA ALA A 116 13.64 13.07 -10.23
C ALA A 116 14.76 13.28 -11.26
N LYS A 117 15.96 12.79 -10.96
CA LYS A 117 17.15 12.87 -11.85
C LYS A 117 17.30 11.69 -12.79
N SER A 118 16.46 10.66 -12.65
CA SER A 118 16.54 9.46 -13.47
C SER A 118 15.93 9.70 -14.85
N ASP A 119 16.50 9.05 -15.86
CA ASP A 119 15.88 8.95 -17.19
C ASP A 119 14.84 7.81 -17.17
N PRO A 120 13.57 8.09 -17.50
CA PRO A 120 12.52 7.07 -17.55
C PRO A 120 12.86 5.85 -18.41
N GLU A 121 13.66 6.02 -19.48
CA GLU A 121 14.06 4.92 -20.37
C GLU A 121 15.03 3.96 -19.69
N THR A 122 15.86 4.47 -18.78
CA THR A 122 16.89 3.67 -18.08
C THR A 122 16.37 2.95 -16.85
N ILE A 123 15.20 3.36 -16.31
CA ILE A 123 14.60 2.71 -15.16
C ILE A 123 14.12 1.30 -15.56
N PRO A 124 14.55 0.23 -14.88
CA PRO A 124 14.06 -1.11 -15.18
C PRO A 124 12.58 -1.26 -14.84
N ASP A 125 11.92 -2.25 -15.44
CA ASP A 125 10.54 -2.59 -15.10
C ASP A 125 10.47 -3.14 -13.67
N VAL A 126 9.79 -2.42 -12.80
CA VAL A 126 9.54 -2.83 -11.42
C VAL A 126 8.02 -3.00 -11.18
N PRO A 127 7.62 -3.70 -10.13
CA PRO A 127 6.19 -3.82 -9.79
C PRO A 127 5.49 -2.46 -9.79
N TYR A 128 4.34 -2.39 -10.47
CA TYR A 128 3.48 -1.20 -10.66
C TYR A 128 4.05 -0.08 -11.56
N LEU A 129 5.36 -0.10 -11.90
CA LEU A 129 6.01 0.86 -12.81
C LEU A 129 6.55 0.14 -14.06
N LYS A 130 5.67 -0.57 -14.76
CA LYS A 130 5.98 -1.23 -16.04
C LYS A 130 5.59 -0.30 -17.20
N GLY A 131 6.49 -0.24 -18.17
CA GLY A 131 6.31 0.57 -19.38
C GLY A 131 6.71 2.05 -19.19
N PHE A 132 7.09 2.67 -20.30
CA PHE A 132 7.64 4.02 -20.33
C PHE A 132 6.74 5.07 -19.69
N GLU A 133 5.45 5.08 -20.02
CA GLU A 133 4.50 6.10 -19.51
C GLU A 133 4.41 6.16 -17.99
N LYS A 134 4.40 4.99 -17.31
CA LYS A 134 4.35 4.95 -15.85
C LYS A 134 5.64 5.43 -15.21
N LYS A 135 6.78 5.09 -15.82
CA LYS A 135 8.10 5.54 -15.37
C LYS A 135 8.24 7.05 -15.57
N GLN A 136 7.86 7.57 -16.73
CA GLN A 136 7.84 9.00 -17.03
C GLN A 136 6.96 9.76 -16.03
N ARG A 137 5.75 9.25 -15.74
CA ARG A 137 4.86 9.86 -14.75
C ARG A 137 5.50 9.89 -13.36
N ALA A 138 6.15 8.82 -12.94
CA ALA A 138 6.82 8.76 -11.64
C ALA A 138 7.99 9.76 -11.56
N VAL A 139 8.79 9.89 -12.61
CA VAL A 139 9.88 10.89 -12.68
C VAL A 139 9.33 12.31 -12.65
N LEU A 140 8.28 12.61 -13.42
CA LEU A 140 7.65 13.94 -13.42
C LEU A 140 7.02 14.28 -12.07
N GLN A 141 6.41 13.30 -11.38
CA GLN A 141 5.92 13.49 -10.01
C GLN A 141 7.07 13.79 -9.04
N ALA A 142 8.19 13.09 -9.17
CA ALA A 142 9.36 13.34 -8.35
C ALA A 142 9.95 14.75 -8.59
N GLN A 143 10.00 15.20 -9.84
CA GLN A 143 10.41 16.56 -10.20
C GLN A 143 9.45 17.61 -9.62
N ALA A 144 8.13 17.42 -9.80
CA ALA A 144 7.11 18.29 -9.23
C ALA A 144 7.19 18.37 -7.70
N TYR A 145 7.51 17.26 -7.04
CA TYR A 145 7.71 17.24 -5.58
C TYR A 145 8.91 18.08 -5.17
N GLN A 146 10.01 18.06 -5.95
CA GLN A 146 11.24 18.76 -5.64
C GLN A 146 11.16 20.28 -5.89
N ASP A 147 10.54 20.70 -6.98
CA ASP A 147 10.53 22.10 -7.42
C ASP A 147 9.17 22.80 -7.22
N GLY A 148 8.14 22.07 -6.77
CA GLY A 148 6.78 22.59 -6.59
C GLY A 148 6.06 22.92 -7.91
N SER A 149 6.60 22.49 -9.04
CA SER A 149 6.07 22.80 -10.38
C SER A 149 4.93 21.86 -10.79
N THR A 150 4.21 22.25 -11.83
CA THR A 150 3.18 21.41 -12.48
C THR A 150 3.73 20.92 -13.82
N HIS A 151 3.76 19.59 -13.99
CA HIS A 151 4.17 18.96 -15.24
C HIS A 151 2.99 18.43 -16.01
N GLN A 152 2.84 18.88 -17.27
CA GLN A 152 1.82 18.37 -18.18
C GLN A 152 2.38 17.18 -18.96
N ILE A 153 1.74 16.01 -18.84
CA ILE A 153 2.20 14.78 -19.50
C ILE A 153 1.75 14.74 -20.97
N ALA A 154 0.56 15.27 -21.26
CA ALA A 154 0.02 15.33 -22.61
C ALA A 154 -0.78 16.63 -22.79
N PRO A 155 -0.84 17.20 -24.01
CA PRO A 155 -1.68 18.35 -24.27
C PRO A 155 -3.15 17.98 -24.00
N ILE A 156 -3.86 18.86 -23.29
CA ILE A 156 -5.29 18.73 -23.08
C ILE A 156 -5.99 19.39 -24.27
N SER A 157 -6.68 18.59 -25.07
CA SER A 157 -7.58 19.09 -26.10
C SER A 157 -8.99 19.10 -25.52
N LEU A 158 -9.53 20.29 -25.29
CA LEU A 158 -10.92 20.44 -24.90
C LEU A 158 -11.81 20.39 -26.14
N PRO A 159 -12.92 19.63 -26.13
CA PRO A 159 -13.89 19.66 -27.26
C PRO A 159 -14.47 21.06 -27.41
N GLU A 160 -14.81 21.43 -28.63
CA GLU A 160 -15.53 22.67 -28.90
C GLU A 160 -16.95 22.60 -28.31
N GLY A 161 -17.43 23.70 -27.72
CA GLY A 161 -18.81 23.77 -27.20
C GLY A 161 -18.93 24.56 -25.89
N THR A 162 -20.12 24.50 -25.33
CA THR A 162 -20.42 25.11 -24.02
C THR A 162 -19.97 24.16 -22.91
N TRP A 163 -19.19 24.69 -21.98
CA TRP A 163 -18.67 23.93 -20.85
C TRP A 163 -19.49 24.17 -19.60
N VAL A 164 -19.82 23.08 -18.92
CA VAL A 164 -20.39 23.12 -17.56
C VAL A 164 -19.34 22.51 -16.64
N HIS A 165 -18.89 23.31 -15.69
CA HIS A 165 -17.97 22.86 -14.62
C HIS A 165 -18.80 22.45 -13.42
N PHE A 166 -18.57 21.26 -12.90
CA PHE A 166 -19.15 20.81 -11.64
C PHE A 166 -18.09 20.04 -10.85
N ASP A 167 -18.15 20.16 -9.55
CA ASP A 167 -17.35 19.39 -8.62
C ASP A 167 -18.26 18.43 -7.87
N ILE A 168 -17.76 17.24 -7.54
CA ILE A 168 -18.45 16.26 -6.70
C ILE A 168 -17.59 16.11 -5.46
N GLU A 169 -18.08 16.63 -4.35
CA GLU A 169 -17.46 16.45 -3.04
C GLU A 169 -18.14 15.27 -2.35
N ASP A 170 -17.33 14.28 -1.85
CA ASP A 170 -17.78 13.14 -1.04
C ASP A 170 -17.79 13.49 0.45
#